data_a35cb090c5901f580639089734988c35
#
_entry.id   a35cb090c5901f580639089734988c35
#
_cell.length_a   1.000
_cell.length_b   1.000
_cell.length_c   1.000
_cell.angle_alpha   90.00
_cell.angle_beta   90.00
_cell.angle_gamma   90.00
#
_symmetry.space_group_name_H-M   'P 1'
#
loop_
_entity.id
_entity.type
_entity.pdbx_description
1 polymer ?
#
loop_
_entity_poly.entity_id
_entity_poly.type
_entity_poly.pdbx_seq_one_letter_code
_entity_poly.pdbx_strand_id
1 'polypeptide(L)'
;MELKEILESIVFSAQKPMSIGELRTILRDTPEKLPDEKHTREFAKATARAVEKALEELVVEHDNSNRSYRLACVGGNWQFVTKPDYAPWLQVLVGAKPRPPKLSQPALETLAIIAYRQPITRAEIEQIRGVAVDGVVATLTERELIEIKGEADAPGRPKIYGTTQFFLENFGLKNLDELPAADELRRIEVELA
;
A
#
# COMPACT_ATOMS: atom_id res chain seq x y z
N MET A 1 8.26 29.57 1.96
CA MET A 1 7.87 28.23 2.44
C MET A 1 6.90 27.64 1.43
N GLU A 2 7.18 26.48 0.89
CA GLU A 2 6.34 25.83 -0.11
C GLU A 2 5.51 24.70 0.53
N LEU A 3 4.38 24.35 -0.11
CA LEU A 3 3.52 23.25 0.38
C LEU A 3 4.29 21.95 0.52
N LYS A 4 5.17 21.63 -0.43
CA LYS A 4 5.97 20.41 -0.41
C LYS A 4 6.91 20.34 0.81
N GLU A 5 7.55 21.44 1.20
CA GLU A 5 8.44 21.49 2.38
C GLU A 5 7.68 21.24 3.68
N ILE A 6 6.44 21.74 3.77
CA ILE A 6 5.56 21.49 4.91
C ILE A 6 5.16 20.02 4.97
N LEU A 7 4.73 19.46 3.83
CA LEU A 7 4.35 18.04 3.74
C LEU A 7 5.54 17.12 4.05
N GLU A 8 6.72 17.44 3.53
CA GLU A 8 7.96 16.72 3.85
C GLU A 8 8.20 16.69 5.35
N SER A 9 8.14 17.84 6.01
CA SER A 9 8.37 17.93 7.46
C SER A 9 7.34 17.16 8.28
N ILE A 10 6.05 17.21 7.88
CA ILE A 10 4.98 16.46 8.55
C ILE A 10 5.20 14.96 8.41
N VAL A 11 5.41 14.47 7.18
CA VAL A 11 5.59 13.04 6.94
C VAL A 11 6.89 12.52 7.56
N PHE A 12 7.96 13.33 7.56
CA PHE A 12 9.22 12.98 8.22
C PHE A 12 9.08 12.83 9.73
N SER A 13 8.27 13.70 10.36
CA SER A 13 8.05 13.68 11.80
C SER A 13 6.96 12.70 12.24
N ALA A 14 6.18 12.17 11.32
CA ALA A 14 5.08 11.26 11.62
C ALA A 14 5.62 9.90 12.09
N GLN A 15 4.98 9.32 13.13
CA GLN A 15 5.31 7.99 13.65
C GLN A 15 4.64 6.85 12.87
N LYS A 16 3.72 7.19 11.97
CA LYS A 16 2.97 6.24 11.13
C LYS A 16 2.82 6.81 9.72
N PRO A 17 2.56 5.95 8.72
CA PRO A 17 2.20 6.40 7.39
C PRO A 17 0.99 7.33 7.41
N MET A 18 0.98 8.37 6.56
CA MET A 18 0.00 9.44 6.54
C MET A 18 -0.81 9.43 5.24
N SER A 19 -2.13 9.38 5.36
CA SER A 19 -3.03 9.56 4.22
C SER A 19 -3.13 11.02 3.78
N ILE A 20 -3.51 11.26 2.51
CA ILE A 20 -3.81 12.61 2.01
C ILE A 20 -4.88 13.30 2.88
N GLY A 21 -5.87 12.53 3.36
CA GLY A 21 -6.92 13.05 4.24
C GLY A 21 -6.39 13.58 5.57
N GLU A 22 -5.48 12.82 6.22
CA GLU A 22 -4.83 13.24 7.48
C GLU A 22 -3.94 14.46 7.26
N LEU A 23 -3.14 14.48 6.19
CA LEU A 23 -2.29 15.61 5.84
C LEU A 23 -3.11 16.89 5.65
N ARG A 24 -4.21 16.81 4.90
CA ARG A 24 -5.14 17.94 4.72
C ARG A 24 -5.79 18.40 6.01
N THR A 25 -6.11 17.46 6.90
CA THR A 25 -6.66 17.80 8.21
C THR A 25 -5.66 18.59 9.04
N ILE A 26 -4.39 18.21 9.05
CA ILE A 26 -3.33 18.96 9.72
C ILE A 26 -3.21 20.37 9.13
N LEU A 27 -3.12 20.50 7.80
CA LEU A 27 -3.01 21.80 7.13
C LEU A 27 -4.18 22.73 7.47
N ARG A 28 -5.42 22.19 7.52
CA ARG A 28 -6.63 22.94 7.84
C ARG A 28 -6.67 23.39 9.30
N ASP A 29 -6.33 22.47 10.21
CA ASP A 29 -6.49 22.69 11.66
C ASP A 29 -5.34 23.53 12.26
N THR A 30 -4.18 23.58 11.59
CA THR A 30 -3.02 24.32 12.10
C THR A 30 -3.31 25.79 12.37
N PRO A 31 -3.88 26.61 11.44
CA PRO A 31 -4.16 28.02 11.70
C PRO A 31 -5.28 28.26 12.73
N GLU A 32 -6.13 27.27 12.97
CA GLU A 32 -7.16 27.34 14.01
C GLU A 32 -6.55 27.12 15.40
N LYS A 33 -5.58 26.19 15.51
CA LYS A 33 -4.89 25.85 16.76
C LYS A 33 -3.76 26.82 17.10
N LEU A 34 -3.15 27.44 16.08
CA LEU A 34 -2.02 28.37 16.20
C LEU A 34 -2.34 29.70 15.47
N PRO A 35 -3.29 30.51 15.97
CA PRO A 35 -3.80 31.70 15.26
C PRO A 35 -2.76 32.79 15.07
N ASP A 36 -1.70 32.81 15.86
CA ASP A 36 -0.60 33.79 15.78
C ASP A 36 0.34 33.52 14.60
N GLU A 37 0.36 32.28 14.10
CA GLU A 37 1.19 31.84 12.97
C GLU A 37 0.50 32.11 11.63
N LYS A 38 0.45 33.38 11.20
CA LYS A 38 -0.33 33.84 10.04
C LYS A 38 0.01 33.13 8.73
N HIS A 39 1.26 32.70 8.56
CA HIS A 39 1.73 32.01 7.35
C HIS A 39 1.06 30.62 7.14
N THR A 40 0.52 30.00 8.20
CA THR A 40 -0.15 28.70 8.11
C THR A 40 -1.47 28.76 7.36
N ARG A 41 -2.11 29.95 7.29
CA ARG A 41 -3.42 30.15 6.62
C ARG A 41 -3.37 29.95 5.12
N GLU A 42 -2.22 30.14 4.51
CA GLU A 42 -2.02 30.00 3.06
C GLU A 42 -2.35 28.57 2.58
N PHE A 43 -1.98 27.55 3.38
CA PHE A 43 -2.12 26.15 3.01
C PHE A 43 -3.37 25.47 3.59
N ALA A 44 -4.16 26.16 4.42
CA ALA A 44 -5.35 25.60 5.07
C ALA A 44 -6.42 25.10 4.08
N LYS A 45 -6.46 25.67 2.86
CA LYS A 45 -7.42 25.30 1.81
C LYS A 45 -6.81 24.41 0.73
N ALA A 46 -5.66 23.77 0.99
CA ALA A 46 -5.03 22.87 0.03
C ALA A 46 -5.98 21.74 -0.37
N THR A 47 -6.18 21.55 -1.67
CA THR A 47 -7.01 20.47 -2.20
C THR A 47 -6.26 19.12 -2.12
N ALA A 48 -6.99 18.00 -2.15
CA ALA A 48 -6.38 16.66 -2.19
C ALA A 48 -5.39 16.55 -3.36
N ARG A 49 -5.77 17.04 -4.55
CA ARG A 49 -4.93 17.05 -5.74
C ARG A 49 -3.65 17.89 -5.59
N ALA A 50 -3.73 19.02 -4.91
CA ALA A 50 -2.56 19.87 -4.66
C ALA A 50 -1.57 19.17 -3.69
N VAL A 51 -2.10 18.52 -2.65
CA VAL A 51 -1.30 17.75 -1.70
C VAL A 51 -0.65 16.55 -2.41
N GLU A 52 -1.42 15.78 -3.19
CA GLU A 52 -0.91 14.63 -3.94
C GLU A 52 0.20 15.04 -4.91
N LYS A 53 -0.02 16.09 -5.70
CA LYS A 53 0.98 16.61 -6.63
C LYS A 53 2.28 17.02 -5.92
N ALA A 54 2.18 17.72 -4.80
CA ALA A 54 3.35 18.13 -4.03
C ALA A 54 4.13 16.93 -3.46
N LEU A 55 3.44 15.86 -3.04
CA LEU A 55 4.07 14.63 -2.59
C LEU A 55 4.74 13.86 -3.75
N GLU A 56 4.14 13.84 -4.93
CA GLU A 56 4.73 13.25 -6.13
C GLU A 56 6.01 14.00 -6.57
N GLU A 57 6.00 15.32 -6.49
CA GLU A 57 7.20 16.15 -6.73
C GLU A 57 8.32 15.80 -5.73
N LEU A 58 7.99 15.61 -4.44
CA LEU A 58 8.95 15.15 -3.42
C LEU A 58 9.50 13.77 -3.72
N VAL A 59 8.70 12.82 -4.22
CA VAL A 59 9.20 11.50 -4.63
C VAL A 59 10.29 11.65 -5.67
N VAL A 60 10.05 12.44 -6.73
CA VAL A 60 11.03 12.67 -7.80
C VAL A 60 12.29 13.35 -7.27
N GLU A 61 12.15 14.34 -6.38
CA GLU A 61 13.29 15.03 -5.77
C GLU A 61 14.14 14.08 -4.90
N HIS A 62 13.49 13.24 -4.08
CA HIS A 62 14.17 12.27 -3.24
C HIS A 62 14.82 11.13 -4.02
N ASP A 63 14.19 10.65 -5.09
CA ASP A 63 14.75 9.59 -5.93
C ASP A 63 15.99 10.06 -6.69
N ASN A 64 15.99 11.33 -7.15
CA ASN A 64 17.14 11.96 -7.80
C ASN A 64 18.23 12.40 -6.80
N SER A 65 17.93 12.41 -5.50
CA SER A 65 18.91 12.73 -4.47
C SER A 65 19.76 11.52 -4.13
N ASN A 66 21.03 11.74 -3.78
CA ASN A 66 21.92 10.67 -3.32
C ASN A 66 21.73 10.37 -1.82
N ARG A 67 20.46 10.29 -1.36
CA ARG A 67 20.10 9.99 0.03
C ARG A 67 19.85 8.49 0.21
N SER A 68 20.01 8.01 1.45
CA SER A 68 19.74 6.60 1.83
C SER A 68 18.26 6.29 2.03
N TYR A 69 17.39 7.28 1.90
CA TYR A 69 15.94 7.18 2.08
C TYR A 69 15.18 7.87 0.94
N ARG A 70 13.93 7.54 0.79
CA ARG A 70 13.01 8.15 -0.18
C ARG A 70 11.61 8.26 0.39
N LEU A 71 10.79 9.12 -0.17
CA LEU A 71 9.36 9.18 0.09
C LEU A 71 8.65 8.10 -0.73
N ALA A 72 7.76 7.34 -0.11
CA ALA A 72 6.98 6.29 -0.78
C ALA A 72 5.51 6.37 -0.38
N CYS A 73 4.63 6.08 -1.35
CA CYS A 73 3.22 5.85 -1.10
C CYS A 73 2.96 4.35 -1.12
N VAL A 74 2.50 3.80 -0.01
CA VAL A 74 2.18 2.38 0.13
C VAL A 74 0.78 2.25 0.71
N GLY A 75 -0.10 1.53 0.02
CA GLY A 75 -1.49 1.40 0.43
C GLY A 75 -2.22 2.75 0.55
N GLY A 76 -1.89 3.71 -0.31
CA GLY A 76 -2.48 5.05 -0.27
C GLY A 76 -1.96 5.96 0.86
N ASN A 77 -0.99 5.48 1.67
CA ASN A 77 -0.38 6.23 2.75
C ASN A 77 1.08 6.58 2.45
N TRP A 78 1.49 7.78 2.84
CA TRP A 78 2.81 8.35 2.57
C TRP A 78 3.73 8.20 3.77
N GLN A 79 4.97 7.77 3.51
CA GLN A 79 6.00 7.61 4.54
C GLN A 79 7.40 7.70 3.93
N PHE A 80 8.37 8.05 4.75
CA PHE A 80 9.76 7.89 4.39
C PHE A 80 10.21 6.45 4.64
N VAL A 81 10.88 5.89 3.64
CA VAL A 81 11.45 4.53 3.70
C VAL A 81 12.91 4.57 3.31
N THR A 82 13.71 3.69 3.87
CA THR A 82 15.11 3.53 3.48
C THR A 82 15.20 2.79 2.14
N LYS A 83 16.21 3.12 1.34
CA LYS A 83 16.47 2.38 0.09
C LYS A 83 16.90 0.95 0.41
N PRO A 84 16.53 -0.04 -0.44
CA PRO A 84 16.80 -1.47 -0.22
C PRO A 84 18.28 -1.80 0.01
N ASP A 85 19.20 -1.05 -0.60
CA ASP A 85 20.64 -1.25 -0.48
C ASP A 85 21.14 -1.20 0.98
N TYR A 86 20.42 -0.49 1.84
CA TYR A 86 20.76 -0.33 3.26
C TYR A 86 20.11 -1.38 4.17
N ALA A 87 19.28 -2.29 3.62
CA ALA A 87 18.55 -3.29 4.39
C ALA A 87 19.43 -4.18 5.30
N PRO A 88 20.64 -4.64 4.90
CA PRO A 88 21.47 -5.48 5.76
C PRO A 88 21.81 -4.82 7.11
N TRP A 89 22.16 -3.53 7.10
CA TRP A 89 22.49 -2.80 8.34
C TRP A 89 21.26 -2.58 9.22
N LEU A 90 20.12 -2.29 8.60
CA LEU A 90 18.87 -2.09 9.33
C LEU A 90 18.33 -3.38 9.96
N GLN A 91 18.54 -4.52 9.31
CA GLN A 91 18.21 -5.83 9.90
C GLN A 91 19.00 -6.09 11.18
N VAL A 92 20.25 -5.67 11.24
CA VAL A 92 21.07 -5.79 12.46
C VAL A 92 20.58 -4.83 13.53
N LEU A 93 20.25 -3.58 13.16
CA LEU A 93 19.76 -2.55 14.10
C LEU A 93 18.43 -2.96 14.75
N VAL A 94 17.47 -3.43 13.95
CA VAL A 94 16.11 -3.78 14.43
C VAL A 94 16.07 -5.16 15.08
N GLY A 95 17.12 -5.96 14.89
CA GLY A 95 17.16 -7.37 15.24
C GLY A 95 16.49 -8.24 14.15
N ALA A 96 17.05 -9.41 13.92
CA ALA A 96 16.50 -10.36 12.95
C ALA A 96 15.17 -10.91 13.47
N LYS A 97 14.06 -10.26 13.12
CA LYS A 97 12.75 -10.90 13.27
C LYS A 97 12.67 -12.06 12.27
N PRO A 98 12.26 -13.26 12.70
CA PRO A 98 12.03 -14.36 11.77
C PRO A 98 11.08 -13.88 10.68
N ARG A 99 11.52 -13.95 9.43
CA ARG A 99 10.61 -13.68 8.31
C ARG A 99 9.49 -14.73 8.33
N PRO A 100 8.23 -14.34 8.18
CA PRO A 100 7.16 -15.32 8.03
C PRO A 100 7.52 -16.26 6.87
N PRO A 101 7.21 -17.56 6.98
CA PRO A 101 7.53 -18.52 5.93
C PRO A 101 6.92 -18.05 4.61
N LYS A 102 7.65 -18.24 3.51
CA LYS A 102 7.17 -17.89 2.17
C LYS A 102 5.82 -18.55 1.90
N LEU A 103 4.96 -17.88 1.15
CA LEU A 103 3.74 -18.49 0.65
C LEU A 103 4.10 -19.65 -0.28
N SER A 104 3.35 -20.73 -0.17
CA SER A 104 3.47 -21.86 -1.12
C SER A 104 2.99 -21.43 -2.51
N GLN A 105 3.43 -22.12 -3.55
CA GLN A 105 2.98 -21.87 -4.92
C GLN A 105 1.44 -21.85 -5.06
N PRO A 106 0.68 -22.84 -4.51
CA PRO A 106 -0.78 -22.78 -4.52
C PRO A 106 -1.37 -21.55 -3.83
N ALA A 107 -0.72 -21.07 -2.74
CA ALA A 107 -1.19 -19.87 -2.04
C ALA A 107 -0.94 -18.59 -2.86
N LEU A 108 0.21 -18.49 -3.55
CA LEU A 108 0.50 -17.36 -4.44
C LEU A 108 -0.48 -17.30 -5.62
N GLU A 109 -0.77 -18.43 -6.26
CA GLU A 109 -1.72 -18.52 -7.36
C GLU A 109 -3.14 -18.13 -6.93
N THR A 110 -3.58 -18.61 -5.78
CA THR A 110 -4.90 -18.26 -5.23
C THR A 110 -4.97 -16.78 -4.84
N LEU A 111 -3.92 -16.25 -4.23
CA LEU A 111 -3.82 -14.83 -3.88
C LEU A 111 -3.86 -13.94 -5.13
N ALA A 112 -3.16 -14.33 -6.20
CA ALA A 112 -3.20 -13.64 -7.48
C ALA A 112 -4.64 -13.60 -8.07
N ILE A 113 -5.34 -14.75 -8.08
CA ILE A 113 -6.73 -14.78 -8.54
C ILE A 113 -7.60 -13.80 -7.76
N ILE A 114 -7.48 -13.80 -6.42
CA ILE A 114 -8.24 -12.88 -5.59
C ILE A 114 -7.88 -11.43 -5.91
N ALA A 115 -6.59 -11.10 -6.00
CA ALA A 115 -6.12 -9.73 -6.25
C ALA A 115 -6.66 -9.16 -7.59
N TYR A 116 -6.69 -9.98 -8.64
CA TYR A 116 -7.13 -9.55 -9.98
C TYR A 116 -8.64 -9.67 -10.24
N ARG A 117 -9.36 -10.47 -9.44
CA ARG A 117 -10.78 -10.78 -9.68
C ARG A 117 -11.71 -10.33 -8.58
N GLN A 118 -11.19 -9.76 -7.51
CA GLN A 118 -11.99 -9.28 -6.40
C GLN A 118 -13.04 -8.23 -6.81
N PRO A 119 -14.23 -8.25 -6.19
CA PRO A 119 -14.68 -9.19 -5.15
C PRO A 119 -15.04 -10.56 -5.75
N ILE A 120 -14.62 -11.66 -5.11
CA ILE A 120 -14.76 -13.03 -5.63
C ILE A 120 -15.18 -14.01 -4.54
N THR A 121 -16.02 -14.99 -4.88
CA THR A 121 -16.44 -16.07 -3.98
C THR A 121 -15.45 -17.24 -3.99
N ARG A 122 -15.49 -18.08 -2.95
CA ARG A 122 -14.67 -19.30 -2.91
C ARG A 122 -14.98 -20.23 -4.08
N ALA A 123 -16.26 -20.43 -4.43
CA ALA A 123 -16.65 -21.30 -5.53
C ALA A 123 -16.06 -20.84 -6.88
N GLU A 124 -16.04 -19.53 -7.13
CA GLU A 124 -15.41 -18.97 -8.34
C GLU A 124 -13.90 -19.16 -8.33
N ILE A 125 -13.25 -19.03 -7.18
CA ILE A 125 -11.81 -19.31 -7.04
C ILE A 125 -11.54 -20.79 -7.35
N GLU A 126 -12.32 -21.72 -6.79
CA GLU A 126 -12.21 -23.15 -7.04
C GLU A 126 -12.46 -23.52 -8.51
N GLN A 127 -13.40 -22.83 -9.17
CA GLN A 127 -13.65 -23.00 -10.60
C GLN A 127 -12.43 -22.61 -11.46
N ILE A 128 -11.74 -21.54 -11.09
CA ILE A 128 -10.52 -21.07 -11.79
C ILE A 128 -9.34 -22.01 -11.49
N ARG A 129 -9.20 -22.43 -10.23
CA ARG A 129 -8.08 -23.28 -9.77
C ARG A 129 -8.22 -24.77 -10.18
N GLY A 130 -9.44 -25.23 -10.38
CA GLY A 130 -9.73 -26.65 -10.62
C GLY A 130 -9.57 -27.56 -9.40
N VAL A 131 -9.34 -27.02 -8.20
CA VAL A 131 -9.11 -27.72 -6.94
C VAL A 131 -9.74 -26.98 -5.76
N ALA A 132 -10.02 -27.71 -4.67
CA ALA A 132 -10.51 -27.10 -3.44
C ALA A 132 -9.48 -26.13 -2.84
N VAL A 133 -9.93 -24.97 -2.32
CA VAL A 133 -9.06 -23.90 -1.84
C VAL A 133 -9.25 -23.56 -0.36
N ASP A 134 -10.04 -24.33 0.41
CA ASP A 134 -10.38 -24.04 1.81
C ASP A 134 -9.15 -23.75 2.68
N GLY A 135 -8.16 -24.64 2.65
CA GLY A 135 -6.94 -24.50 3.45
C GLY A 135 -6.09 -23.30 3.02
N VAL A 136 -6.07 -23.02 1.72
CA VAL A 136 -5.33 -21.86 1.17
C VAL A 136 -6.00 -20.55 1.56
N VAL A 137 -7.32 -20.45 1.39
CA VAL A 137 -8.10 -19.27 1.78
C VAL A 137 -7.97 -19.00 3.28
N ALA A 138 -8.03 -20.05 4.13
CA ALA A 138 -7.80 -19.91 5.56
C ALA A 138 -6.41 -19.35 5.86
N THR A 139 -5.36 -19.91 5.26
CA THR A 139 -3.98 -19.44 5.43
C THR A 139 -3.78 -17.98 4.98
N LEU A 140 -4.37 -17.58 3.85
CA LEU A 140 -4.28 -16.21 3.36
C LEU A 140 -5.03 -15.23 4.28
N THR A 141 -6.15 -15.65 4.85
CA THR A 141 -6.92 -14.86 5.83
C THR A 141 -6.16 -14.73 7.16
N GLU A 142 -5.59 -15.83 7.68
CA GLU A 142 -4.76 -15.81 8.90
C GLU A 142 -3.52 -14.91 8.76
N ARG A 143 -2.99 -14.79 7.54
CA ARG A 143 -1.90 -13.88 7.22
C ARG A 143 -2.35 -12.46 6.91
N GLU A 144 -3.62 -12.17 7.05
CA GLU A 144 -4.21 -10.85 6.79
C GLU A 144 -4.01 -10.33 5.35
N LEU A 145 -3.71 -11.23 4.39
CA LEU A 145 -3.53 -10.85 2.99
C LEU A 145 -4.86 -10.66 2.27
N ILE A 146 -5.88 -11.40 2.71
CA ILE A 146 -7.26 -11.30 2.21
C ILE A 146 -8.24 -11.19 3.35
N GLU A 147 -9.41 -10.63 3.07
CA GLU A 147 -10.52 -10.50 4.02
C GLU A 147 -11.86 -10.71 3.34
N ILE A 148 -12.90 -10.95 4.16
CA ILE A 148 -14.28 -11.01 3.69
C ILE A 148 -14.76 -9.58 3.46
N LYS A 149 -15.12 -9.23 2.23
CA LYS A 149 -15.65 -7.91 1.85
C LYS A 149 -17.17 -7.83 1.96
N GLY A 150 -17.85 -8.98 2.14
CA GLY A 150 -19.31 -9.08 2.24
C GLY A 150 -19.83 -10.45 1.83
N GLU A 151 -21.07 -10.50 1.38
CA GLU A 151 -21.75 -11.69 0.89
C GLU A 151 -22.29 -11.43 -0.52
N ALA A 152 -22.22 -12.42 -1.40
CA ALA A 152 -22.79 -12.32 -2.74
C ALA A 152 -24.32 -12.42 -2.70
N ASP A 153 -24.98 -11.73 -3.62
CA ASP A 153 -26.43 -11.85 -3.83
C ASP A 153 -26.73 -13.09 -4.71
N ALA A 154 -26.52 -14.27 -4.10
CA ALA A 154 -26.69 -15.57 -4.73
C ALA A 154 -27.24 -16.58 -3.71
N PRO A 155 -27.84 -17.69 -4.16
CA PRO A 155 -28.34 -18.73 -3.27
C PRO A 155 -27.27 -19.18 -2.26
N GLY A 156 -27.63 -19.18 -0.96
CA GLY A 156 -26.70 -19.49 0.12
C GLY A 156 -25.82 -18.32 0.57
N ARG A 157 -25.95 -17.13 -0.03
CA ARG A 157 -25.21 -15.89 0.32
C ARG A 157 -23.72 -16.14 0.59
N PRO A 158 -22.97 -16.66 -0.38
CA PRO A 158 -21.58 -17.04 -0.16
C PRO A 158 -20.73 -15.80 0.14
N LYS A 159 -19.74 -15.98 1.02
CA LYS A 159 -18.76 -14.93 1.34
C LYS A 159 -17.97 -14.53 0.11
N ILE A 160 -17.77 -13.22 -0.06
CA ILE A 160 -16.89 -12.64 -1.07
C ILE A 160 -15.59 -12.16 -0.42
N TYR A 161 -14.49 -12.42 -1.10
CA TYR A 161 -13.14 -12.12 -0.64
C TYR A 161 -12.52 -11.00 -1.46
N GLY A 162 -11.63 -10.26 -0.83
CA GLY A 162 -10.78 -9.27 -1.45
C GLY A 162 -9.49 -9.10 -0.66
N THR A 163 -8.54 -8.40 -1.24
CA THR A 163 -7.26 -8.07 -0.60
C THR A 163 -7.44 -7.02 0.51
N THR A 164 -6.51 -7.02 1.46
CA THR A 164 -6.48 -6.10 2.59
C THR A 164 -5.56 -4.91 2.32
N GLN A 165 -5.55 -3.95 3.25
CA GLN A 165 -4.53 -2.91 3.30
C GLN A 165 -3.13 -3.51 3.50
N PHE A 166 -3.00 -4.54 4.36
CA PHE A 166 -1.74 -5.23 4.60
C PHE A 166 -1.19 -5.92 3.34
N PHE A 167 -2.05 -6.40 2.44
CA PHE A 167 -1.63 -6.90 1.12
C PHE A 167 -0.87 -5.81 0.34
N LEU A 168 -1.43 -4.60 0.23
CA LEU A 168 -0.78 -3.49 -0.47
C LEU A 168 0.57 -3.15 0.18
N GLU A 169 0.62 -3.10 1.51
CA GLU A 169 1.84 -2.82 2.28
C GLU A 169 2.89 -3.92 2.07
N ASN A 170 2.49 -5.19 2.08
CA ASN A 170 3.41 -6.32 1.94
C ASN A 170 4.03 -6.42 0.53
N PHE A 171 3.27 -6.01 -0.49
CA PHE A 171 3.74 -5.98 -1.89
C PHE A 171 4.28 -4.61 -2.33
N GLY A 172 4.22 -3.60 -1.48
CA GLY A 172 4.74 -2.26 -1.76
C GLY A 172 3.94 -1.49 -2.81
N LEU A 173 2.64 -1.78 -2.94
CA LEU A 173 1.74 -1.18 -3.92
C LEU A 173 1.05 0.06 -3.33
N LYS A 174 0.89 1.12 -4.12
CA LYS A 174 0.08 2.30 -3.77
C LYS A 174 -1.41 1.94 -3.73
N ASN A 175 -1.86 1.19 -4.74
CA ASN A 175 -3.23 0.69 -4.90
C ASN A 175 -3.22 -0.55 -5.80
N LEU A 176 -4.40 -1.12 -6.07
CA LEU A 176 -4.54 -2.30 -6.93
C LEU A 176 -4.27 -2.02 -8.42
N ASP A 177 -4.35 -0.77 -8.85
CA ASP A 177 -4.09 -0.39 -10.25
C ASP A 177 -2.60 -0.53 -10.63
N GLU A 178 -1.71 -0.61 -9.63
CA GLU A 178 -0.29 -0.89 -9.82
C GLU A 178 0.04 -2.38 -10.01
N LEU A 179 -0.97 -3.26 -9.93
CA LEU A 179 -0.77 -4.67 -10.29
C LEU A 179 -0.43 -4.77 -11.78
N PRO A 180 0.63 -5.52 -12.17
CA PRO A 180 1.00 -5.69 -13.57
C PRO A 180 -0.18 -6.18 -14.41
N ALA A 181 -0.38 -5.64 -15.59
CA ALA A 181 -1.40 -6.16 -16.49
C ALA A 181 -1.10 -7.62 -16.89
N ALA A 182 -2.14 -8.43 -17.13
CA ALA A 182 -1.97 -9.84 -17.48
C ALA A 182 -1.04 -10.08 -18.68
N ASP A 183 -1.01 -9.13 -19.61
CA ASP A 183 -0.11 -9.19 -20.79
C ASP A 183 1.35 -8.85 -20.42
N GLU A 184 1.58 -8.04 -19.40
CA GLU A 184 2.92 -7.76 -18.89
C GLU A 184 3.52 -8.96 -18.15
N LEU A 185 2.69 -9.67 -17.37
CA LEU A 185 3.10 -10.92 -16.71
C LEU A 185 3.58 -11.98 -17.71
N ARG A 186 2.91 -12.12 -18.86
CA ARG A 186 3.34 -13.03 -19.92
C ARG A 186 4.68 -12.65 -20.54
N ARG A 187 5.01 -11.36 -20.64
CA ARG A 187 6.30 -10.90 -21.15
C ARG A 187 7.43 -11.21 -20.17
N ILE A 188 7.20 -11.03 -18.88
CA ILE A 188 8.18 -11.35 -17.81
C ILE A 188 8.48 -12.86 -17.80
N GLU A 189 7.48 -13.73 -17.96
CA GLU A 189 7.68 -15.18 -18.05
C GLU A 189 8.55 -15.58 -19.27
N VAL A 190 8.39 -14.88 -20.38
CA VAL A 190 9.18 -15.15 -21.62
C VAL A 190 10.63 -14.65 -21.49
N GLU A 191 10.88 -13.58 -20.74
CA GLU A 191 12.23 -13.05 -20.50
C GLU A 191 13.03 -13.85 -19.46
N LEU A 192 12.34 -14.62 -18.60
CA LEU A 192 12.95 -15.43 -17.53
C LEU A 192 13.10 -16.92 -17.91
N ALA A 193 12.61 -17.35 -19.08
CA ALA A 193 12.67 -18.71 -19.60
C ALA A 193 13.82 -18.87 -20.63
#